data_ccf88af2e08e645133fea07895e0fc04
#
_entry.id   ccf88af2e08e645133fea07895e0fc04
#
_cell.length_a   1.000
_cell.length_b   1.000
_cell.length_c   1.000
_cell.angle_alpha   90.00
_cell.angle_beta   90.00
_cell.angle_gamma   90.00
#
_symmetry.space_group_name_H-M   'P 1'
#
loop_
_entity.id
_entity.type
_entity.pdbx_description
1 polymer ?
#
loop_
_entity_poly.entity_id
_entity_poly.type
_entity_poly.pdbx_seq_one_letter_code
_entity_poly.pdbx_strand_id
1 'polypeptide(L)'
;PFGNARIAGDKRQKSATIYQLTDFYTLFYFNFVKNNRYQDEHFWTTSLHSPMHNTWCGLSFERLCLSHIRQIKHSLGIAGVQTLACSWRNATAQIDLVIDRKDDTVNICEMKYAKEEFEITKDYEAKLQNKLTLFAEETGTKKSLILTMVTTHGVKQNAHSGIVQSEVLLDDLFA
;
A
#
# COMPACT_ATOMS: atom_id res chain seq x y z
N PRO A 1 -14.91 4.30 5.18
CA PRO A 1 -13.94 4.36 6.27
C PRO A 1 -13.16 3.05 6.28
N PHE A 2 -11.86 3.15 6.00
CA PHE A 2 -10.94 2.05 6.18
C PHE A 2 -10.69 1.91 7.68
N GLY A 3 -11.21 0.88 8.29
CA GLY A 3 -10.96 0.55 9.67
C GLY A 3 -9.83 -0.45 9.79
N ASN A 4 -9.04 -0.38 10.85
CA ASN A 4 -8.24 -1.51 11.29
C ASN A 4 -9.20 -2.64 11.64
N ALA A 5 -9.49 -3.53 10.68
CA ALA A 5 -10.30 -4.70 10.94
C ALA A 5 -9.48 -5.69 11.76
N ARG A 6 -10.10 -6.31 12.76
CA ARG A 6 -9.47 -7.41 13.51
C ARG A 6 -9.33 -8.60 12.59
N ILE A 7 -8.10 -9.00 12.33
CA ILE A 7 -7.82 -10.34 11.82
C ILE A 7 -8.18 -11.32 12.94
N ALA A 8 -8.84 -12.41 12.60
CA ALA A 8 -9.22 -13.42 13.57
C ALA A 8 -7.99 -13.91 14.33
N GLY A 9 -7.91 -13.62 15.65
CA GLY A 9 -6.77 -13.93 16.51
C GLY A 9 -6.18 -12.75 17.28
N ASP A 10 -6.42 -11.51 16.84
CA ASP A 10 -5.86 -10.33 17.51
C ASP A 10 -6.68 -9.98 18.77
N LYS A 11 -6.08 -10.25 19.95
CA LYS A 11 -6.70 -10.02 21.26
C LYS A 11 -6.48 -8.61 21.84
N ARG A 12 -5.77 -7.69 21.14
CA ARG A 12 -5.12 -6.57 21.83
C ARG A 12 -5.52 -5.14 21.47
N GLN A 13 -6.41 -4.84 20.56
CA GLN A 13 -6.71 -3.42 20.34
C GLN A 13 -8.21 -3.11 20.25
N LYS A 14 -8.66 -2.19 21.15
CA LYS A 14 -9.78 -1.31 20.82
C LYS A 14 -9.35 -0.54 19.57
N SER A 15 -9.97 -0.83 18.43
CA SER A 15 -9.61 -0.20 17.17
C SER A 15 -9.85 1.31 17.29
N ALA A 16 -8.78 2.09 17.32
CA ALA A 16 -8.89 3.51 17.05
C ALA A 16 -9.30 3.65 15.57
N THR A 17 -10.52 4.10 15.33
CA THR A 17 -10.96 4.41 13.97
C THR A 17 -10.16 5.61 13.48
N ILE A 18 -9.37 5.43 12.43
CA ILE A 18 -8.63 6.50 11.79
C ILE A 18 -9.51 7.06 10.68
N TYR A 19 -9.82 8.36 10.78
CA TYR A 19 -10.47 9.10 9.70
C TYR A 19 -9.40 9.72 8.81
N GLN A 20 -9.55 9.54 7.52
CA GLN A 20 -8.63 10.10 6.53
C GLN A 20 -9.42 10.88 5.49
N LEU A 21 -8.92 12.08 5.15
CA LEU A 21 -9.47 12.84 4.03
C LEU A 21 -9.17 12.09 2.73
N THR A 22 -10.20 11.79 1.97
CA THR A 22 -10.12 10.98 0.73
C THR A 22 -10.15 11.82 -0.54
N ASP A 23 -10.59 13.07 -0.47
CA ASP A 23 -10.65 13.94 -1.63
C ASP A 23 -9.24 14.42 -2.05
N PHE A 24 -8.80 13.95 -3.23
CA PHE A 24 -7.46 14.24 -3.76
C PHE A 24 -7.26 15.72 -4.08
N TYR A 25 -8.32 16.41 -4.56
CA TYR A 25 -8.22 17.83 -4.85
C TYR A 25 -7.98 18.64 -3.57
N THR A 26 -8.74 18.38 -2.52
CA THR A 26 -8.57 19.07 -1.23
C THR A 26 -7.17 18.81 -0.66
N LEU A 27 -6.67 17.58 -0.77
CA LEU A 27 -5.29 17.24 -0.36
C LEU A 27 -4.25 18.01 -1.17
N PHE A 28 -4.42 18.06 -2.49
CA PHE A 28 -3.56 18.83 -3.39
C PHE A 28 -3.58 20.30 -3.05
N TYR A 29 -4.79 20.87 -2.88
CA TYR A 29 -4.98 22.28 -2.53
C TYR A 29 -4.22 22.66 -1.26
N PHE A 30 -4.37 21.88 -0.18
CA PHE A 30 -3.69 22.19 1.08
C PHE A 30 -2.17 22.06 1.00
N ASN A 31 -1.66 21.11 0.21
CA ASN A 31 -0.22 20.89 0.10
C ASN A 31 0.47 21.89 -0.83
N PHE A 32 -0.16 22.25 -1.93
CA PHE A 32 0.49 23.02 -2.99
C PHE A 32 -0.14 24.38 -3.26
N VAL A 33 -1.48 24.46 -3.37
CA VAL A 33 -2.14 25.68 -3.82
C VAL A 33 -2.25 26.71 -2.70
N LYS A 34 -2.73 26.30 -1.52
CA LYS A 34 -2.93 27.21 -0.37
C LYS A 34 -1.65 27.94 0.04
N ASN A 35 -0.51 27.29 -0.10
CA ASN A 35 0.79 27.80 0.33
C ASN A 35 1.54 28.55 -0.79
N ASN A 36 0.98 28.61 -2.00
CA ASN A 36 1.54 29.40 -3.11
C ASN A 36 1.28 30.90 -2.91
N ARG A 37 2.07 31.50 -2.01
CA ARG A 37 1.91 32.93 -1.61
C ARG A 37 2.19 33.92 -2.73
N TYR A 38 2.96 33.52 -3.74
CA TYR A 38 3.41 34.39 -4.82
C TYR A 38 2.55 34.28 -6.06
N GLN A 39 1.48 33.47 -6.04
CA GLN A 39 0.64 33.20 -7.20
C GLN A 39 1.46 32.81 -8.44
N ASP A 40 2.53 32.07 -8.21
CA ASP A 40 3.39 31.55 -9.27
C ASP A 40 2.62 30.52 -10.08
N GLU A 41 2.31 30.83 -11.32
CA GLU A 41 1.60 29.95 -12.24
C GLU A 41 2.40 28.70 -12.61
N HIS A 42 3.72 28.73 -12.43
CA HIS A 42 4.64 27.63 -12.68
C HIS A 42 4.96 26.81 -11.42
N PHE A 43 4.33 27.10 -10.27
CA PHE A 43 4.65 26.43 -8.99
C PHE A 43 4.61 24.90 -9.09
N TRP A 44 3.71 24.34 -9.90
CA TRP A 44 3.59 22.90 -10.05
C TRP A 44 4.80 22.33 -10.82
N THR A 45 5.12 22.93 -11.98
CA THR A 45 6.25 22.48 -12.79
C THR A 45 7.59 22.64 -12.09
N THR A 46 7.76 23.70 -11.31
CA THR A 46 8.97 23.95 -10.50
C THR A 46 9.05 23.05 -9.27
N SER A 47 7.90 22.52 -8.78
CA SER A 47 7.85 21.59 -7.64
C SER A 47 8.13 20.15 -8.03
N LEU A 48 8.05 19.80 -9.32
CA LEU A 48 8.34 18.45 -9.82
C LEU A 48 9.74 18.02 -9.37
N HIS A 49 9.85 16.79 -8.88
CA HIS A 49 11.08 16.21 -8.33
C HIS A 49 11.51 16.75 -6.94
N SER A 50 10.77 17.67 -6.35
CA SER A 50 11.01 18.06 -4.96
C SER A 50 10.70 16.92 -3.99
N PRO A 51 11.33 16.87 -2.80
CA PRO A 51 10.99 15.87 -1.77
C PRO A 51 9.51 15.92 -1.37
N MET A 52 8.92 17.11 -1.33
CA MET A 52 7.50 17.30 -1.02
C MET A 52 6.60 16.67 -2.08
N HIS A 53 6.91 16.87 -3.36
CA HIS A 53 6.18 16.26 -4.47
C HIS A 53 6.28 14.73 -4.42
N ASN A 54 7.50 14.17 -4.23
CA ASN A 54 7.69 12.72 -4.16
C ASN A 54 6.93 12.10 -2.98
N THR A 55 6.96 12.74 -1.81
CA THR A 55 6.18 12.31 -0.64
C THR A 55 4.68 12.34 -0.94
N TRP A 56 4.20 13.41 -1.57
CA TRP A 56 2.78 13.53 -1.94
C TRP A 56 2.36 12.45 -2.94
N CYS A 57 3.18 12.17 -3.96
CA CYS A 57 2.92 11.09 -4.92
C CYS A 57 2.81 9.73 -4.22
N GLY A 58 3.73 9.41 -3.30
CA GLY A 58 3.69 8.17 -2.54
C GLY A 58 2.41 8.02 -1.72
N LEU A 59 2.06 9.04 -0.93
CA LEU A 59 0.83 9.03 -0.11
C LEU A 59 -0.44 9.00 -0.96
N SER A 60 -0.44 9.69 -2.11
CA SER A 60 -1.59 9.71 -3.02
C SER A 60 -1.76 8.36 -3.71
N PHE A 61 -0.66 7.71 -4.10
CA PHE A 61 -0.69 6.37 -4.69
C PHE A 61 -1.24 5.33 -3.70
N GLU A 62 -0.78 5.35 -2.44
CA GLU A 62 -1.33 4.47 -1.40
C GLU A 62 -2.85 4.65 -1.25
N ARG A 63 -3.34 5.91 -1.20
CA ARG A 63 -4.78 6.20 -1.13
C ARG A 63 -5.53 5.74 -2.36
N LEU A 64 -4.94 5.94 -3.55
CA LEU A 64 -5.51 5.46 -4.80
C LEU A 64 -5.71 3.94 -4.76
N CYS A 65 -4.67 3.20 -4.39
CA CYS A 65 -4.73 1.74 -4.24
C CYS A 65 -5.83 1.31 -3.25
N LEU A 66 -5.91 1.97 -2.08
CA LEU A 66 -6.92 1.68 -1.06
C LEU A 66 -8.35 2.00 -1.53
N SER A 67 -8.54 2.94 -2.46
CA SER A 67 -9.84 3.20 -3.08
C SER A 67 -10.19 2.20 -4.20
N HIS A 68 -9.22 1.43 -4.70
CA HIS A 68 -9.35 0.47 -5.80
C HIS A 68 -9.12 -0.99 -5.37
N ILE A 69 -9.40 -1.34 -4.12
CA ILE A 69 -9.22 -2.72 -3.62
C ILE A 69 -9.98 -3.75 -4.46
N ARG A 70 -11.12 -3.39 -5.01
CA ARG A 70 -11.89 -4.27 -5.89
C ARG A 70 -11.11 -4.63 -7.15
N GLN A 71 -10.45 -3.65 -7.76
CA GLN A 71 -9.61 -3.85 -8.95
C GLN A 71 -8.35 -4.64 -8.61
N ILE A 72 -7.71 -4.33 -7.48
CA ILE A 72 -6.58 -5.14 -6.98
C ILE A 72 -6.98 -6.61 -6.85
N LYS A 73 -8.12 -6.90 -6.25
CA LYS A 73 -8.64 -8.27 -6.14
C LYS A 73 -8.94 -8.90 -7.49
N HIS A 74 -9.40 -8.11 -8.46
CA HIS A 74 -9.65 -8.58 -9.82
C HIS A 74 -8.34 -8.95 -10.52
N SER A 75 -7.34 -8.08 -10.50
CA SER A 75 -6.01 -8.31 -11.08
C SER A 75 -5.34 -9.55 -10.46
N LEU A 76 -5.50 -9.77 -9.15
CA LEU A 76 -5.01 -10.97 -8.46
C LEU A 76 -5.81 -12.25 -8.75
N GLY A 77 -6.89 -12.18 -9.54
CA GLY A 77 -7.75 -13.34 -9.85
C GLY A 77 -8.56 -13.85 -8.66
N ILE A 78 -8.74 -13.03 -7.60
CA ILE A 78 -9.43 -13.42 -6.36
C ILE A 78 -10.78 -12.71 -6.17
N ALA A 79 -11.35 -12.12 -7.21
CA ALA A 79 -12.63 -11.42 -7.13
C ALA A 79 -13.78 -12.31 -6.66
N GLY A 80 -13.73 -13.61 -6.96
CA GLY A 80 -14.72 -14.60 -6.51
C GLY A 80 -14.48 -15.17 -5.10
N VAL A 81 -13.35 -14.83 -4.46
CA VAL A 81 -13.03 -15.34 -3.12
C VAL A 81 -13.57 -14.38 -2.06
N GLN A 82 -14.20 -14.94 -1.03
CA GLN A 82 -14.60 -14.13 0.13
C GLN A 82 -13.36 -13.64 0.87
N THR A 83 -13.26 -12.31 1.04
CA THR A 83 -12.08 -11.68 1.63
C THR A 83 -12.46 -10.62 2.66
N LEU A 84 -11.57 -10.39 3.62
CA LEU A 84 -11.56 -9.22 4.48
C LEU A 84 -10.33 -8.37 4.13
N ALA A 85 -10.54 -7.10 3.78
CA ALA A 85 -9.47 -6.16 3.50
C ALA A 85 -9.30 -5.20 4.68
N CYS A 86 -8.07 -5.08 5.18
CA CYS A 86 -7.72 -4.21 6.31
C CYS A 86 -6.26 -3.74 6.19
N SER A 87 -5.87 -2.78 7.01
CA SER A 87 -4.46 -2.49 7.29
C SER A 87 -4.03 -3.21 8.56
N TRP A 88 -2.73 -3.43 8.70
CA TRP A 88 -2.15 -3.97 9.93
C TRP A 88 -0.95 -3.13 10.37
N ARG A 89 -0.83 -2.91 11.68
CA ARG A 89 0.27 -2.15 12.26
C ARG A 89 0.55 -2.61 13.69
N ASN A 90 1.83 -2.70 14.01
CA ASN A 90 2.31 -2.81 15.39
C ASN A 90 3.26 -1.64 15.75
N ALA A 91 4.04 -1.78 16.81
CA ALA A 91 4.99 -0.74 17.25
C ALA A 91 6.15 -0.52 16.27
N THR A 92 6.50 -1.50 15.45
CA THR A 92 7.72 -1.54 14.62
C THR A 92 7.49 -1.69 13.14
N ALA A 93 6.30 -2.15 12.71
CA ALA A 93 5.98 -2.42 11.32
C ALA A 93 4.55 -2.00 10.96
N GLN A 94 4.37 -1.65 9.71
CA GLN A 94 3.06 -1.36 9.12
C GLN A 94 2.94 -2.07 7.78
N ILE A 95 1.75 -2.60 7.52
CA ILE A 95 1.33 -3.17 6.23
C ILE A 95 0.17 -2.35 5.72
N ASP A 96 0.31 -1.82 4.50
CA ASP A 96 -0.63 -0.87 3.93
C ASP A 96 -2.00 -1.51 3.67
N LEU A 97 -1.98 -2.75 3.13
CA LEU A 97 -3.18 -3.52 2.87
C LEU A 97 -2.93 -5.01 3.14
N VAL A 98 -3.80 -5.60 3.93
CA VAL A 98 -3.89 -7.05 4.15
C VAL A 98 -5.21 -7.52 3.54
N ILE A 99 -5.15 -8.53 2.67
CA ILE A 99 -6.34 -9.18 2.13
C ILE A 99 -6.39 -10.60 2.72
N ASP A 100 -7.17 -10.76 3.78
CA ASP A 100 -7.41 -12.06 4.42
C ASP A 100 -8.47 -12.83 3.64
N ARG A 101 -8.09 -13.97 3.05
CA ARG A 101 -8.91 -14.78 2.16
C ARG A 101 -9.47 -15.99 2.88
N LYS A 102 -10.61 -16.48 2.43
CA LYS A 102 -11.25 -17.70 2.98
C LYS A 102 -10.69 -18.99 2.38
N ASP A 103 -9.80 -18.91 1.43
CA ASP A 103 -9.07 -20.04 0.82
C ASP A 103 -7.68 -20.29 1.45
N ASP A 104 -7.58 -20.03 2.75
CA ASP A 104 -6.37 -20.26 3.58
C ASP A 104 -5.12 -19.49 3.12
N THR A 105 -5.34 -18.34 2.50
CA THR A 105 -4.26 -17.44 2.03
C THR A 105 -4.47 -16.03 2.56
N VAL A 106 -3.37 -15.31 2.76
CA VAL A 106 -3.36 -13.86 3.07
C VAL A 106 -2.42 -13.17 2.11
N ASN A 107 -2.93 -12.19 1.35
CA ASN A 107 -2.06 -11.30 0.60
C ASN A 107 -1.61 -10.14 1.51
N ILE A 108 -0.30 -10.01 1.66
CA ILE A 108 0.37 -8.91 2.34
C ILE A 108 0.80 -7.93 1.25
N CYS A 109 0.04 -6.84 1.11
CA CYS A 109 0.24 -5.90 0.03
C CYS A 109 1.07 -4.71 0.50
N GLU A 110 2.14 -4.43 -0.21
CA GLU A 110 3.00 -3.26 -0.06
C GLU A 110 2.82 -2.36 -1.28
N MET A 111 2.53 -1.08 -1.05
CA MET A 111 2.23 -0.12 -2.10
C MET A 111 3.41 0.82 -2.32
N LYS A 112 3.91 0.93 -3.56
CA LYS A 112 5.06 1.78 -3.88
C LYS A 112 4.84 2.59 -5.15
N TYR A 113 4.86 3.91 -4.99
CA TYR A 113 5.02 4.82 -6.10
C TYR A 113 6.49 4.88 -6.52
N ALA A 114 6.76 4.64 -7.77
CA ALA A 114 8.07 4.80 -8.39
C ALA A 114 7.92 5.44 -9.77
N LYS A 115 8.95 6.11 -10.27
CA LYS A 115 8.96 6.71 -11.62
C LYS A 115 9.31 5.70 -12.71
N GLU A 116 9.92 4.60 -12.31
CA GLU A 116 10.33 3.47 -13.12
C GLU A 116 10.01 2.19 -12.34
N GLU A 117 10.41 1.03 -12.83
CA GLU A 117 10.28 -0.22 -12.10
C GLU A 117 10.90 -0.10 -10.71
N PHE A 118 10.18 -0.58 -9.71
CA PHE A 118 10.63 -0.49 -8.31
C PHE A 118 11.73 -1.52 -8.03
N GLU A 119 12.90 -1.05 -7.62
CA GLU A 119 14.02 -1.91 -7.30
C GLU A 119 13.99 -2.35 -5.83
N ILE A 120 13.93 -3.67 -5.60
CA ILE A 120 14.05 -4.26 -4.27
C ILE A 120 15.54 -4.43 -3.98
N THR A 121 16.04 -3.65 -3.02
CA THR A 121 17.39 -3.78 -2.49
C THR A 121 17.45 -4.87 -1.43
N LYS A 122 18.66 -5.36 -1.09
CA LYS A 122 18.86 -6.32 -0.01
C LYS A 122 18.24 -5.86 1.33
N ASP A 123 18.43 -4.60 1.68
CA ASP A 123 17.87 -4.05 2.93
C ASP A 123 16.36 -3.96 2.89
N TYR A 124 15.79 -3.71 1.70
CA TYR A 124 14.35 -3.66 1.54
C TYR A 124 13.72 -5.06 1.55
N GLU A 125 14.35 -6.05 0.94
CA GLU A 125 13.97 -7.46 1.06
C GLU A 125 13.93 -7.90 2.52
N ALA A 126 14.97 -7.58 3.30
CA ALA A 126 15.00 -7.88 4.74
C ALA A 126 13.86 -7.22 5.51
N LYS A 127 13.49 -5.98 5.17
CA LYS A 127 12.33 -5.28 5.77
C LYS A 127 11.01 -5.97 5.42
N LEU A 128 10.84 -6.40 4.17
CA LEU A 128 9.65 -7.13 3.72
C LEU A 128 9.54 -8.48 4.44
N GLN A 129 10.65 -9.22 4.54
CA GLN A 129 10.68 -10.49 5.26
C GLN A 129 10.33 -10.31 6.74
N ASN A 130 10.85 -9.27 7.39
CA ASN A 130 10.52 -8.93 8.77
C ASN A 130 9.02 -8.61 8.95
N LYS A 131 8.41 -7.88 8.01
CA LYS A 131 6.95 -7.61 8.05
C LYS A 131 6.13 -8.90 8.01
N LEU A 132 6.50 -9.85 7.12
CA LEU A 132 5.83 -11.15 7.00
C LEU A 132 5.96 -11.95 8.30
N THR A 133 7.16 -12.01 8.88
CA THR A 133 7.45 -12.72 10.12
C THR A 133 6.66 -12.15 11.29
N LEU A 134 6.73 -10.82 11.50
CA LEU A 134 6.00 -10.14 12.57
C LEU A 134 4.49 -10.30 12.43
N PHE A 135 3.97 -10.22 11.21
CA PHE A 135 2.56 -10.45 10.96
C PHE A 135 2.14 -11.87 11.34
N ALA A 136 2.91 -12.88 10.92
CA ALA A 136 2.62 -14.27 11.23
C ALA A 136 2.66 -14.56 12.75
N GLU A 137 3.68 -14.06 13.44
CA GLU A 137 3.87 -14.23 14.87
C GLU A 137 2.76 -13.58 15.69
N GLU A 138 2.44 -12.32 15.41
CA GLU A 138 1.45 -11.57 16.20
C GLU A 138 0.00 -12.00 15.94
N THR A 139 -0.32 -12.38 14.71
CA THR A 139 -1.66 -12.86 14.37
C THR A 139 -1.87 -14.33 14.69
N GLY A 140 -0.79 -15.09 14.80
CA GLY A 140 -0.84 -16.56 14.95
C GLY A 140 -1.47 -17.27 13.77
N THR A 141 -1.50 -16.62 12.60
CA THR A 141 -2.14 -17.18 11.40
C THR A 141 -1.40 -18.43 10.93
N LYS A 142 -2.16 -19.44 10.51
CA LYS A 142 -1.64 -20.66 9.86
C LYS A 142 -1.79 -20.62 8.34
N LYS A 143 -2.36 -19.52 7.82
CA LYS A 143 -2.58 -19.34 6.38
C LYS A 143 -1.27 -19.07 5.65
N SER A 144 -1.22 -19.42 4.37
CA SER A 144 -0.11 -19.05 3.49
C SER A 144 -0.06 -17.53 3.31
N LEU A 145 1.12 -16.94 3.50
CA LEU A 145 1.34 -15.51 3.27
C LEU A 145 1.91 -15.32 1.87
N ILE A 146 1.28 -14.45 1.08
CA ILE A 146 1.72 -14.06 -0.26
C ILE A 146 2.09 -12.58 -0.20
N LEU A 147 3.37 -12.27 -0.42
CA LEU A 147 3.81 -10.90 -0.59
C LEU A 147 3.37 -10.40 -1.96
N THR A 148 2.57 -9.34 -1.96
CA THR A 148 2.04 -8.69 -3.15
C THR A 148 2.57 -7.27 -3.23
N MET A 149 3.26 -6.93 -4.31
CA MET A 149 3.64 -5.55 -4.58
C MET A 149 2.58 -4.88 -5.44
N VAL A 150 2.15 -3.68 -5.04
CA VAL A 150 1.29 -2.81 -5.85
C VAL A 150 2.14 -1.60 -6.22
N THR A 151 2.46 -1.45 -7.51
CA THR A 151 3.43 -0.46 -7.96
C THR A 151 2.94 0.31 -9.18
N THR A 152 3.59 1.43 -9.48
CA THR A 152 3.28 2.19 -10.70
C THR A 152 3.75 1.48 -11.97
N HIS A 153 4.94 0.86 -11.96
CA HIS A 153 5.59 0.34 -13.17
C HIS A 153 6.12 -1.10 -13.03
N GLY A 154 5.75 -1.83 -11.98
CA GLY A 154 6.23 -3.18 -11.71
C GLY A 154 7.48 -3.21 -10.84
N VAL A 155 7.95 -4.41 -10.54
CA VAL A 155 9.16 -4.69 -9.77
C VAL A 155 10.28 -5.12 -10.71
N LYS A 156 11.41 -4.41 -10.63
CA LYS A 156 12.60 -4.73 -11.39
C LYS A 156 13.14 -6.11 -10.99
N GLN A 157 13.36 -6.95 -11.98
CA GLN A 157 13.91 -8.28 -11.76
C GLN A 157 15.39 -8.20 -11.34
N ASN A 158 15.70 -8.69 -10.14
CA ASN A 158 17.04 -8.77 -9.59
C ASN A 158 17.17 -9.93 -8.60
N ALA A 159 18.31 -10.05 -7.93
CA ALA A 159 18.57 -11.13 -6.96
C ALA A 159 17.65 -11.11 -5.73
N HIS A 160 16.95 -9.98 -5.47
CA HIS A 160 16.12 -9.75 -4.28
C HIS A 160 14.62 -9.72 -4.60
N SER A 161 14.24 -9.66 -5.89
CA SER A 161 12.82 -9.59 -6.30
C SER A 161 12.05 -10.90 -6.09
N GLY A 162 12.75 -12.02 -5.91
CA GLY A 162 12.13 -13.34 -5.72
C GLY A 162 11.25 -13.48 -4.47
N ILE A 163 11.31 -12.53 -3.53
CA ILE A 163 10.40 -12.50 -2.38
C ILE A 163 8.95 -12.13 -2.80
N VAL A 164 8.78 -11.44 -3.93
CA VAL A 164 7.48 -11.01 -4.44
C VAL A 164 6.82 -12.17 -5.17
N GLN A 165 5.64 -12.58 -4.72
CA GLN A 165 4.88 -13.68 -5.32
C GLN A 165 3.74 -13.20 -6.21
N SER A 166 3.31 -11.94 -6.06
CA SER A 166 2.26 -11.34 -6.88
C SER A 166 2.53 -9.86 -7.10
N GLU A 167 2.14 -9.36 -8.25
CA GLU A 167 2.24 -7.95 -8.59
C GLU A 167 0.91 -7.42 -9.13
N VAL A 168 0.63 -6.16 -8.84
CA VAL A 168 -0.47 -5.38 -9.40
C VAL A 168 0.09 -4.05 -9.85
N LEU A 169 -0.20 -3.65 -11.07
CA LEU A 169 0.27 -2.39 -11.65
C LEU A 169 -0.78 -1.29 -11.49
N LEU A 170 -0.32 -0.04 -11.61
CA LEU A 170 -1.22 1.11 -11.63
C LEU A 170 -2.32 0.96 -12.68
N ASP A 171 -1.99 0.47 -13.87
CA ASP A 171 -2.95 0.32 -14.98
C ASP A 171 -4.05 -0.69 -14.65
N ASP A 172 -3.77 -1.73 -13.85
CA ASP A 172 -4.75 -2.71 -13.39
C ASP A 172 -5.86 -2.08 -12.52
N LEU A 173 -5.58 -0.93 -11.91
CA LEU A 173 -6.57 -0.24 -11.08
C LEU A 173 -7.69 0.42 -11.91
N PHE A 174 -7.50 0.55 -13.22
CA PHE A 174 -8.43 1.20 -14.15
C PHE A 174 -8.95 0.24 -15.22
N ALA A 175 -8.63 -1.05 -15.13
CA ALA A 175 -9.10 -2.10 -16.03
C ALA A 175 -10.50 -2.63 -15.65
#